data_eef86c01de6e3d05bd884a43522409c5
#
_entry.id   eef86c01de6e3d05bd884a43522409c5
#
_cell.length_a   1.000
_cell.length_b   1.000
_cell.length_c   1.000
_cell.angle_alpha   90.00
_cell.angle_beta   90.00
_cell.angle_gamma   90.00
#
_symmetry.space_group_name_H-M   'P 1'
#
loop_
_entity.id
_entity.type
_entity.pdbx_description
1 polymer ?
#
loop_
_entity_poly.entity_id
_entity_poly.type
_entity_poly.pdbx_seq_one_letter_code
_entity_poly.pdbx_strand_id
1 'polypeptide(L)'
;RSGKNFDPVERYRSVEFERDWNLTDGHSPLTENYFQTGIKLNNKDSLSALYAFDYLSFGEVLKATKHNSTGLLKHRGIALNWSASYLDSDDEIRSTRFARHQVSLSKSWKKLELSVSENHEANHWNPLGESSLQVGSFAFQEWQAEIRNRQTTGIPWFVRIKNRKDYLPDSTALVLDNSAWQAEGGFNWIGKKNQTTRLSANWRRLNHFAGDDTSNKEQTLALRADERFQLLKGGFVSRSFYEIGSGLERKQEFSYLEVPSGQGHYSWTDYNGNGIKELDEFEAAVFLDQANYIRIFRPGTEYIPVYTNR
;
A
#
# COMPACT_ATOMS: atom_id res chain seq x y z
N ARG A 1 -36.48 -5.70 -4.49
CA ARG A 1 -36.56 -4.22 -4.68
C ARG A 1 -36.21 -3.94 -6.13
N SER A 2 -37.16 -3.40 -6.92
CA SER A 2 -36.92 -2.95 -8.28
C SER A 2 -35.91 -1.82 -8.24
N GLY A 3 -34.77 -1.99 -8.92
CA GLY A 3 -33.67 -1.07 -8.88
C GLY A 3 -34.04 0.33 -9.36
N LYS A 4 -33.71 1.30 -8.54
CA LYS A 4 -33.52 2.66 -9.03
C LYS A 4 -32.16 2.70 -9.72
N ASN A 5 -32.12 3.27 -10.91
CA ASN A 5 -30.85 3.66 -11.52
C ASN A 5 -30.23 4.73 -10.60
N PHE A 6 -29.19 4.36 -9.87
CA PHE A 6 -28.43 5.33 -9.09
C PHE A 6 -27.45 6.04 -10.02
N ASP A 7 -27.32 7.35 -9.80
CA ASP A 7 -26.30 8.16 -10.43
C ASP A 7 -24.91 7.53 -10.12
N PRO A 8 -23.94 7.52 -11.05
CA PRO A 8 -22.60 6.96 -10.82
C PRO A 8 -21.89 7.47 -9.58
N VAL A 9 -22.31 8.59 -9.00
CA VAL A 9 -21.78 9.17 -7.76
C VAL A 9 -22.41 8.55 -6.50
N GLU A 10 -23.58 7.93 -6.60
CA GLU A 10 -24.28 7.31 -5.46
C GLU A 10 -24.05 5.80 -5.46
N ARG A 11 -23.09 5.34 -4.64
CA ARG A 11 -22.84 3.90 -4.46
C ARG A 11 -23.95 3.28 -3.59
N TYR A 12 -24.62 2.27 -4.12
CA TYR A 12 -25.58 1.47 -3.37
C TYR A 12 -24.89 0.60 -2.30
N ARG A 13 -23.63 0.20 -2.54
CA ARG A 13 -22.81 -0.62 -1.65
C ARG A 13 -21.59 0.14 -1.21
N SER A 14 -21.10 -0.15 0.00
CA SER A 14 -19.83 0.42 0.45
C SER A 14 -18.66 -0.19 -0.33
N VAL A 15 -17.57 0.57 -0.44
CA VAL A 15 -16.32 0.09 -1.07
C VAL A 15 -15.79 -1.15 -0.35
N GLU A 16 -15.98 -1.22 0.97
CA GLU A 16 -15.58 -2.36 1.78
C GLU A 16 -16.36 -3.62 1.41
N PHE A 17 -17.67 -3.49 1.18
CA PHE A 17 -18.51 -4.60 0.74
C PHE A 17 -18.07 -5.10 -0.64
N GLU A 18 -17.86 -4.20 -1.60
CA GLU A 18 -17.40 -4.55 -2.94
C GLU A 18 -16.05 -5.26 -2.90
N ARG A 19 -15.11 -4.74 -2.11
CA ARG A 19 -13.79 -5.38 -1.91
C ARG A 19 -13.91 -6.74 -1.23
N ASP A 20 -14.77 -6.86 -0.23
CA ASP A 20 -14.94 -8.09 0.55
C ASP A 20 -15.57 -9.23 -0.25
N TRP A 21 -16.36 -8.90 -1.26
CA TRP A 21 -16.97 -9.84 -2.19
C TRP A 21 -16.26 -9.87 -3.55
N ASN A 22 -15.15 -9.13 -3.67
CA ASN A 22 -14.35 -9.03 -4.89
C ASN A 22 -15.19 -8.67 -6.14
N LEU A 23 -16.17 -7.78 -5.95
CA LEU A 23 -17.08 -7.34 -6.99
C LEU A 23 -16.39 -6.33 -7.89
N THR A 24 -16.62 -6.45 -9.19
CA THR A 24 -16.25 -5.42 -10.18
C THR A 24 -17.43 -4.50 -10.43
N ASP A 25 -17.14 -3.24 -10.77
CA ASP A 25 -18.15 -2.27 -11.17
C ASP A 25 -18.96 -2.79 -12.38
N GLY A 26 -20.28 -2.61 -12.38
CA GLY A 26 -21.12 -2.83 -13.55
C GLY A 26 -22.18 -3.92 -13.45
N HIS A 27 -22.43 -4.50 -12.29
CA HIS A 27 -23.61 -5.36 -12.15
C HIS A 27 -24.87 -4.51 -12.21
N SER A 28 -25.67 -4.69 -13.27
CA SER A 28 -27.03 -4.13 -13.39
C SER A 28 -27.86 -4.50 -12.18
N PRO A 29 -28.88 -3.71 -11.82
CA PRO A 29 -29.75 -4.02 -10.68
C PRO A 29 -30.52 -5.33 -10.93
N LEU A 30 -30.01 -6.40 -10.35
CA LEU A 30 -30.60 -7.73 -10.37
C LEU A 30 -31.19 -8.07 -9.01
N THR A 31 -31.98 -9.13 -8.95
CA THR A 31 -32.44 -9.67 -7.67
C THR A 31 -31.23 -10.11 -6.85
N GLU A 32 -31.05 -9.49 -5.69
CA GLU A 32 -29.99 -9.82 -4.74
C GLU A 32 -30.54 -10.75 -3.66
N ASN A 33 -29.88 -11.88 -3.45
CA ASN A 33 -30.12 -12.75 -2.33
C ASN A 33 -28.85 -12.81 -1.47
N TYR A 34 -29.01 -12.54 -0.18
CA TYR A 34 -27.92 -12.63 0.79
C TYR A 34 -28.40 -13.51 1.97
N PHE A 35 -27.55 -14.48 2.31
CA PHE A 35 -27.79 -15.36 3.45
C PHE A 35 -26.51 -15.43 4.29
N GLN A 36 -26.65 -15.33 5.61
CA GLN A 36 -25.54 -15.46 6.55
C GLN A 36 -25.94 -16.37 7.70
N THR A 37 -25.05 -17.26 8.08
CA THR A 37 -25.16 -18.07 9.29
C THR A 37 -23.79 -18.21 9.96
N GLY A 38 -23.77 -18.54 11.25
CA GLY A 38 -22.48 -18.65 11.94
C GLY A 38 -22.58 -19.18 13.35
N ILE A 39 -21.41 -19.48 13.91
CA ILE A 39 -21.24 -19.98 15.27
C ILE A 39 -20.27 -19.08 16.01
N LYS A 40 -20.66 -18.64 17.20
CA LYS A 40 -19.82 -17.85 18.09
C LYS A 40 -19.53 -18.62 19.37
N LEU A 41 -18.24 -18.77 19.66
CA LEU A 41 -17.77 -19.31 20.92
C LEU A 41 -17.19 -18.16 21.75
N ASN A 42 -17.58 -18.07 23.00
CA ASN A 42 -17.05 -17.03 23.90
C ASN A 42 -16.89 -17.59 25.30
N ASN A 43 -15.68 -17.51 25.83
CA ASN A 43 -15.37 -17.86 27.21
C ASN A 43 -14.71 -16.68 27.90
N LYS A 44 -15.53 -15.74 28.40
CA LYS A 44 -15.11 -14.51 29.08
C LYS A 44 -13.92 -13.85 28.34
N ASP A 45 -12.81 -13.64 29.05
CA ASP A 45 -11.64 -12.92 28.53
C ASP A 45 -10.57 -13.80 27.87
N SER A 46 -10.79 -15.14 27.85
CA SER A 46 -9.76 -16.08 27.42
C SER A 46 -9.94 -16.59 26.00
N LEU A 47 -11.17 -16.72 25.53
CA LEU A 47 -11.48 -17.20 24.19
C LEU A 47 -12.67 -16.45 23.61
N SER A 48 -12.49 -15.91 22.42
CA SER A 48 -13.59 -15.46 21.56
C SER A 48 -13.30 -15.98 20.16
N ALA A 49 -14.21 -16.75 19.57
CA ALA A 49 -14.08 -17.25 18.22
C ALA A 49 -15.42 -17.13 17.51
N LEU A 50 -15.39 -16.68 16.28
CA LEU A 50 -16.54 -16.57 15.39
C LEU A 50 -16.21 -17.25 14.08
N TYR A 51 -17.09 -18.09 13.62
CA TYR A 51 -17.13 -18.58 12.25
C TYR A 51 -18.44 -18.17 11.61
N ALA A 52 -18.40 -17.66 10.39
CA ALA A 52 -19.57 -17.29 9.59
C ALA A 52 -19.43 -17.86 8.18
N PHE A 53 -20.56 -18.33 7.67
CA PHE A 53 -20.75 -18.68 6.28
C PHE A 53 -21.72 -17.67 5.67
N ASP A 54 -21.32 -17.09 4.56
CA ASP A 54 -22.09 -16.11 3.82
C ASP A 54 -22.33 -16.62 2.39
N TYR A 55 -23.52 -16.41 1.86
CA TYR A 55 -23.89 -16.65 0.47
C TYR A 55 -24.46 -15.37 -0.12
N LEU A 56 -24.02 -15.03 -1.34
CA LEU A 56 -24.48 -13.87 -2.10
C LEU A 56 -24.78 -14.31 -3.54
N SER A 57 -25.91 -13.87 -4.08
CA SER A 57 -26.18 -14.02 -5.50
C SER A 57 -26.87 -12.80 -6.11
N PHE A 58 -26.56 -12.51 -7.37
CA PHE A 58 -27.22 -11.49 -8.19
C PHE A 58 -27.89 -12.19 -9.37
N GLY A 59 -29.16 -12.61 -9.19
CA GLY A 59 -29.85 -13.44 -10.17
C GLY A 59 -29.05 -14.69 -10.54
N GLU A 60 -28.86 -14.92 -11.83
CA GLU A 60 -28.00 -15.98 -12.36
C GLU A 60 -26.57 -15.49 -12.74
N VAL A 61 -26.32 -14.17 -12.63
CA VAL A 61 -25.09 -13.52 -13.09
C VAL A 61 -23.91 -13.75 -12.14
N LEU A 62 -24.17 -13.77 -10.82
CA LEU A 62 -23.15 -13.99 -9.81
C LEU A 62 -23.64 -14.97 -8.76
N LYS A 63 -22.81 -15.93 -8.41
CA LYS A 63 -22.99 -16.81 -7.24
C LYS A 63 -21.68 -16.81 -6.45
N ALA A 64 -21.76 -16.50 -5.17
CA ALA A 64 -20.60 -16.39 -4.31
C ALA A 64 -20.85 -17.01 -2.94
N THR A 65 -19.87 -17.73 -2.44
CA THR A 65 -19.82 -18.26 -1.08
C THR A 65 -18.58 -17.73 -0.36
N LYS A 66 -18.75 -17.39 0.91
CA LYS A 66 -17.67 -16.85 1.70
C LYS A 66 -17.66 -17.46 3.10
N HIS A 67 -16.48 -17.91 3.50
CA HIS A 67 -16.21 -18.43 4.82
C HIS A 67 -15.37 -17.43 5.60
N ASN A 68 -15.81 -17.04 6.79
CA ASN A 68 -15.09 -16.11 7.65
C ASN A 68 -14.80 -16.77 8.99
N SER A 69 -13.60 -16.56 9.50
CA SER A 69 -13.22 -16.99 10.84
C SER A 69 -12.41 -15.88 11.52
N THR A 70 -12.84 -15.47 12.71
CA THR A 70 -12.09 -14.52 13.53
C THR A 70 -11.99 -15.03 14.96
N GLY A 71 -10.92 -14.70 15.65
CA GLY A 71 -10.85 -15.06 17.04
C GLY A 71 -9.67 -14.50 17.81
N LEU A 72 -9.79 -14.67 19.12
CA LEU A 72 -8.82 -14.31 20.12
C LEU A 72 -8.72 -15.42 21.16
N LEU A 73 -7.51 -15.90 21.41
CA LEU A 73 -7.20 -16.82 22.51
C LEU A 73 -6.15 -16.18 23.41
N LYS A 74 -6.43 -16.09 24.70
CA LYS A 74 -5.48 -15.58 25.71
C LYS A 74 -5.21 -16.64 26.77
N HIS A 75 -3.94 -16.90 27.02
CA HIS A 75 -3.50 -17.79 28.09
C HIS A 75 -2.14 -17.38 28.65
N ARG A 76 -2.04 -17.15 29.97
CA ARG A 76 -0.77 -16.87 30.67
C ARG A 76 0.13 -15.81 30.01
N GLY A 77 -0.48 -14.71 29.54
CA GLY A 77 0.23 -13.62 28.89
C GLY A 77 0.62 -13.89 27.44
N ILE A 78 0.17 -15.00 26.86
CA ILE A 78 0.18 -15.26 25.42
C ILE A 78 -1.18 -14.86 24.87
N ALA A 79 -1.20 -14.17 23.73
CA ALA A 79 -2.40 -13.89 22.99
C ALA A 79 -2.21 -14.30 21.52
N LEU A 80 -3.14 -15.09 21.02
CA LEU A 80 -3.27 -15.45 19.61
C LEU A 80 -4.52 -14.76 19.07
N ASN A 81 -4.34 -13.95 18.03
CA ASN A 81 -5.43 -13.37 17.26
C ASN A 81 -5.39 -13.92 15.84
N TRP A 82 -6.54 -14.19 15.26
CA TRP A 82 -6.64 -14.56 13.84
C TRP A 82 -7.87 -13.92 13.21
N SER A 83 -7.75 -13.67 11.93
CA SER A 83 -8.83 -13.33 11.03
C SER A 83 -8.54 -14.01 9.71
N ALA A 84 -9.50 -14.76 9.19
CA ALA A 84 -9.38 -15.46 7.93
C ALA A 84 -10.67 -15.37 7.15
N SER A 85 -10.58 -15.24 5.82
CA SER A 85 -11.71 -15.33 4.91
C SER A 85 -11.32 -16.07 3.64
N TYR A 86 -12.23 -16.88 3.15
CA TYR A 86 -12.13 -17.55 1.87
C TYR A 86 -13.42 -17.30 1.08
N LEU A 87 -13.27 -16.68 -0.08
CA LEU A 87 -14.33 -16.39 -1.03
C LEU A 87 -14.14 -17.27 -2.26
N ASP A 88 -15.22 -17.90 -2.69
CA ASP A 88 -15.34 -18.58 -3.97
C ASP A 88 -16.55 -18.00 -4.70
N SER A 89 -16.33 -17.44 -5.88
CA SER A 89 -17.40 -16.78 -6.65
C SER A 89 -17.23 -17.00 -8.15
N ASP A 90 -18.36 -17.26 -8.81
CA ASP A 90 -18.45 -17.37 -10.27
C ASP A 90 -19.39 -16.30 -10.79
N ASP A 91 -18.94 -15.54 -11.78
CA ASP A 91 -19.79 -14.68 -12.60
C ASP A 91 -19.86 -15.21 -14.05
N GLU A 92 -20.52 -14.48 -14.96
CA GLU A 92 -20.74 -14.92 -16.35
C GLU A 92 -19.44 -15.13 -17.15
N ILE A 93 -18.35 -14.49 -16.74
CA ILE A 93 -17.08 -14.48 -17.49
C ILE A 93 -15.89 -14.98 -16.69
N ARG A 94 -16.02 -15.11 -15.36
CA ARG A 94 -14.89 -15.28 -14.46
C ARG A 94 -15.22 -16.12 -13.25
N SER A 95 -14.28 -16.96 -12.85
CA SER A 95 -14.22 -17.63 -11.55
C SER A 95 -13.19 -16.96 -10.66
N THR A 96 -13.53 -16.69 -9.42
CA THR A 96 -12.68 -15.99 -8.46
C THR A 96 -12.52 -16.82 -7.19
N ARG A 97 -11.28 -16.99 -6.75
CA ARG A 97 -10.93 -17.56 -5.45
C ARG A 97 -10.09 -16.55 -4.68
N PHE A 98 -10.62 -16.05 -3.57
CA PHE A 98 -9.93 -15.05 -2.79
C PHE A 98 -9.74 -15.51 -1.34
N ALA A 99 -8.52 -15.88 -1.00
CA ALA A 99 -8.10 -16.27 0.34
C ALA A 99 -7.38 -15.11 1.03
N ARG A 100 -7.76 -14.81 2.27
CA ARG A 100 -7.12 -13.81 3.12
C ARG A 100 -6.96 -14.38 4.52
N HIS A 101 -5.82 -14.17 5.14
CA HIS A 101 -5.69 -14.40 6.56
C HIS A 101 -4.67 -13.47 7.21
N GLN A 102 -4.91 -13.17 8.46
CA GLN A 102 -3.99 -12.48 9.35
C GLN A 102 -3.95 -13.23 10.67
N VAL A 103 -2.75 -13.61 11.09
CA VAL A 103 -2.52 -14.28 12.36
C VAL A 103 -1.48 -13.50 13.14
N SER A 104 -1.72 -13.28 14.43
CA SER A 104 -0.72 -12.68 15.32
C SER A 104 -0.62 -13.44 16.62
N LEU A 105 0.59 -13.75 17.00
CA LEU A 105 0.96 -14.33 18.28
C LEU A 105 1.77 -13.33 19.08
N SER A 106 1.34 -13.03 20.29
CA SER A 106 2.08 -12.13 21.18
C SER A 106 2.31 -12.76 22.55
N LYS A 107 3.45 -12.43 23.14
CA LYS A 107 3.79 -12.77 24.51
C LYS A 107 4.13 -11.51 25.27
N SER A 108 3.40 -11.28 26.34
CA SER A 108 3.65 -10.16 27.23
C SER A 108 4.39 -10.62 28.51
N TRP A 109 5.44 -9.90 28.85
CA TRP A 109 6.12 -9.93 30.14
C TRP A 109 5.88 -8.60 30.85
N LYS A 110 6.32 -8.47 32.10
CA LYS A 110 6.08 -7.27 32.92
C LYS A 110 6.15 -5.94 32.15
N LYS A 111 7.21 -5.72 31.42
CA LYS A 111 7.49 -4.45 30.74
C LYS A 111 7.65 -4.58 29.23
N LEU A 112 7.77 -5.80 28.72
CA LEU A 112 8.04 -6.08 27.33
C LEU A 112 6.90 -6.87 26.69
N GLU A 113 6.73 -6.70 25.40
CA GLU A 113 5.88 -7.54 24.56
C GLU A 113 6.65 -7.90 23.29
N LEU A 114 6.68 -9.19 23.00
CA LEU A 114 7.12 -9.71 21.71
C LEU A 114 5.89 -10.15 20.93
N SER A 115 5.80 -9.78 19.66
CA SER A 115 4.75 -10.24 18.76
C SER A 115 5.34 -10.68 17.44
N VAL A 116 4.72 -11.71 16.88
CA VAL A 116 4.98 -12.16 15.50
C VAL A 116 3.63 -12.22 14.81
N SER A 117 3.55 -11.68 13.61
CA SER A 117 2.33 -11.73 12.81
C SER A 117 2.64 -12.12 11.37
N GLU A 118 1.67 -12.75 10.77
CA GLU A 118 1.65 -13.07 9.35
C GLU A 118 0.36 -12.54 8.75
N ASN A 119 0.47 -11.91 7.57
CA ASN A 119 -0.64 -11.43 6.77
C ASN A 119 -0.48 -11.96 5.35
N HIS A 120 -1.52 -12.58 4.84
CA HIS A 120 -1.53 -13.18 3.51
C HIS A 120 -2.82 -12.89 2.79
N GLU A 121 -2.70 -12.51 1.52
CA GLU A 121 -3.82 -12.45 0.58
C GLU A 121 -3.42 -13.14 -0.72
N ALA A 122 -4.35 -13.91 -1.30
CA ALA A 122 -4.19 -14.54 -2.60
C ALA A 122 -5.52 -14.47 -3.35
N ASN A 123 -5.52 -13.73 -4.43
CA ASN A 123 -6.67 -13.52 -5.31
C ASN A 123 -6.38 -14.14 -6.69
N HIS A 124 -7.13 -15.18 -7.04
CA HIS A 124 -7.02 -15.86 -8.32
C HIS A 124 -8.25 -15.53 -9.16
N TRP A 125 -8.05 -14.85 -10.27
CA TRP A 125 -9.05 -14.58 -11.29
C TRP A 125 -8.78 -15.46 -12.50
N ASN A 126 -9.73 -16.30 -12.83
CA ASN A 126 -9.64 -17.19 -13.99
C ASN A 126 -10.81 -16.88 -14.95
N PRO A 127 -10.62 -16.86 -16.28
CA PRO A 127 -11.75 -16.91 -17.22
C PRO A 127 -12.58 -18.16 -16.90
N LEU A 128 -13.90 -18.06 -17.08
CA LEU A 128 -14.78 -19.17 -16.76
C LEU A 128 -14.42 -20.41 -17.60
N GLY A 129 -14.18 -21.54 -16.91
CA GLY A 129 -13.79 -22.80 -17.57
C GLY A 129 -12.31 -22.91 -17.95
N GLU A 130 -11.47 -21.93 -17.63
CA GLU A 130 -10.03 -21.95 -17.90
C GLU A 130 -9.21 -21.98 -16.59
N SER A 131 -7.97 -22.44 -16.70
CA SER A 131 -7.00 -22.41 -15.61
C SER A 131 -5.99 -21.27 -15.69
N SER A 132 -6.05 -20.46 -16.77
CA SER A 132 -5.19 -19.28 -16.93
C SER A 132 -5.54 -18.19 -15.91
N LEU A 133 -4.53 -17.46 -15.43
CA LEU A 133 -4.72 -16.34 -14.50
C LEU A 133 -4.86 -15.02 -15.27
N GLN A 134 -5.86 -14.23 -14.92
CA GLN A 134 -6.02 -12.88 -15.44
C GLN A 134 -5.11 -11.87 -14.70
N VAL A 135 -4.87 -10.73 -15.33
CA VAL A 135 -4.02 -9.63 -14.84
C VAL A 135 -4.46 -9.10 -13.46
N GLY A 136 -5.73 -9.24 -13.09
CA GLY A 136 -6.23 -8.88 -11.77
C GLY A 136 -5.86 -9.86 -10.63
N SER A 137 -5.25 -11.00 -10.96
CA SER A 137 -4.78 -11.96 -9.96
C SER A 137 -3.53 -11.42 -9.24
N PHE A 138 -3.43 -11.67 -7.96
CA PHE A 138 -2.26 -11.31 -7.15
C PHE A 138 -2.17 -12.16 -5.89
N ALA A 139 -1.00 -12.20 -5.28
CA ALA A 139 -0.86 -12.62 -3.88
C ALA A 139 0.21 -11.79 -3.19
N PHE A 140 0.11 -11.70 -1.87
CA PHE A 140 1.22 -11.27 -1.04
C PHE A 140 1.29 -12.09 0.25
N GLN A 141 2.50 -12.17 0.79
CA GLN A 141 2.77 -12.71 2.10
C GLN A 141 3.66 -11.75 2.88
N GLU A 142 3.23 -11.35 4.06
CA GLU A 142 3.95 -10.43 4.93
C GLU A 142 4.15 -11.03 6.31
N TRP A 143 5.40 -11.15 6.74
CA TRP A 143 5.80 -11.53 8.09
C TRP A 143 6.32 -10.32 8.84
N GLN A 144 5.91 -10.17 10.09
CA GLN A 144 6.37 -9.11 10.96
C GLN A 144 6.72 -9.68 12.33
N ALA A 145 7.87 -9.26 12.86
CA ALA A 145 8.25 -9.47 14.25
C ALA A 145 8.48 -8.11 14.92
N GLU A 146 7.92 -7.92 16.10
CA GLU A 146 8.05 -6.68 16.86
C GLU A 146 8.36 -6.99 18.32
N ILE A 147 9.29 -6.23 18.89
CA ILE A 147 9.50 -6.13 20.33
C ILE A 147 9.24 -4.69 20.76
N ARG A 148 8.44 -4.52 21.82
CA ARG A 148 8.13 -3.19 22.36
C ARG A 148 8.11 -3.14 23.87
N ASN A 149 8.42 -1.97 24.39
CA ASN A 149 8.24 -1.66 25.78
C ASN A 149 6.77 -1.26 26.05
N ARG A 150 6.12 -1.94 26.99
CA ARG A 150 4.73 -1.68 27.40
C ARG A 150 4.59 -0.58 28.45
N GLN A 151 5.67 0.05 28.85
CA GLN A 151 5.61 1.10 29.86
C GLN A 151 4.89 2.34 29.32
N THR A 152 3.89 2.81 30.05
CA THR A 152 3.19 4.06 29.76
C THR A 152 3.93 5.28 30.30
N THR A 153 4.88 5.06 31.21
CA THR A 153 5.72 6.09 31.81
C THR A 153 7.18 5.82 31.49
N GLY A 154 7.96 6.86 31.24
CA GLY A 154 9.37 6.75 30.89
C GLY A 154 9.59 6.86 29.39
N ILE A 155 10.33 5.92 28.80
CA ILE A 155 10.70 5.92 27.39
C ILE A 155 10.09 4.68 26.72
N PRO A 156 8.83 4.73 26.24
CA PRO A 156 8.30 3.68 25.39
C PRO A 156 9.09 3.62 24.07
N TRP A 157 9.48 2.42 23.68
CA TRP A 157 10.22 2.14 22.46
C TRP A 157 9.73 0.88 21.79
N PHE A 158 10.01 0.74 20.52
CA PHE A 158 9.77 -0.47 19.74
C PHE A 158 10.86 -0.68 18.68
N VAL A 159 11.03 -1.94 18.31
CA VAL A 159 11.80 -2.37 17.15
C VAL A 159 10.95 -3.39 16.39
N ARG A 160 10.84 -3.21 15.09
CA ARG A 160 10.04 -4.04 14.18
C ARG A 160 10.85 -4.42 12.97
N ILE A 161 10.74 -5.68 12.57
CA ILE A 161 11.29 -6.19 11.32
C ILE A 161 10.14 -6.80 10.54
N LYS A 162 10.09 -6.52 9.24
CA LYS A 162 9.05 -6.98 8.32
C LYS A 162 9.69 -7.53 7.06
N ASN A 163 9.15 -8.62 6.56
CA ASN A 163 9.44 -9.16 5.23
C ASN A 163 8.13 -9.30 4.47
N ARG A 164 8.06 -8.75 3.27
CA ARG A 164 6.92 -8.87 2.38
C ARG A 164 7.37 -9.40 1.03
N LYS A 165 6.60 -10.34 0.50
CA LYS A 165 6.74 -10.88 -0.85
C LYS A 165 5.44 -10.65 -1.60
N ASP A 166 5.53 -10.09 -2.80
CA ASP A 166 4.40 -9.85 -3.68
C ASP A 166 4.54 -10.74 -4.93
N TYR A 167 3.42 -11.29 -5.38
CA TYR A 167 3.34 -12.23 -6.50
C TYR A 167 2.34 -11.71 -7.53
N LEU A 168 2.71 -11.78 -8.79
CA LEU A 168 1.88 -11.41 -9.93
C LEU A 168 1.61 -12.61 -10.84
N PRO A 169 0.54 -12.59 -11.67
CA PRO A 169 0.21 -13.69 -12.54
C PRO A 169 1.20 -13.81 -13.70
N ASP A 170 1.62 -15.05 -13.94
CA ASP A 170 2.30 -15.48 -15.16
C ASP A 170 1.61 -16.72 -15.71
N SER A 171 0.81 -16.53 -16.75
CA SER A 171 0.01 -17.59 -17.40
C SER A 171 -0.91 -18.34 -16.43
N THR A 172 -0.45 -19.41 -15.79
CA THR A 172 -1.25 -20.27 -14.90
C THR A 172 -0.81 -20.21 -13.43
N ALA A 173 0.24 -19.48 -13.12
CA ALA A 173 0.82 -19.41 -11.77
C ALA A 173 1.03 -17.99 -11.29
N LEU A 174 1.05 -17.80 -9.98
CA LEU A 174 1.52 -16.57 -9.35
C LEU A 174 3.03 -16.70 -9.12
N VAL A 175 3.82 -15.83 -9.74
CA VAL A 175 5.28 -15.80 -9.64
C VAL A 175 5.73 -14.64 -8.78
N LEU A 176 6.86 -14.82 -8.09
CA LEU A 176 7.43 -13.78 -7.23
C LEU A 176 7.86 -12.57 -8.07
N ASP A 177 7.25 -11.43 -7.81
CA ASP A 177 7.53 -10.15 -8.46
C ASP A 177 8.48 -9.30 -7.60
N ASN A 178 8.16 -9.13 -6.31
CA ASN A 178 8.92 -8.29 -5.41
C ASN A 178 9.16 -8.97 -4.05
N SER A 179 10.29 -8.64 -3.42
CA SER A 179 10.55 -8.98 -2.02
C SER A 179 11.15 -7.79 -1.28
N ALA A 180 10.49 -7.37 -0.20
CA ALA A 180 10.91 -6.25 0.61
C ALA A 180 11.28 -6.70 2.03
N TRP A 181 12.42 -6.21 2.53
CA TRP A 181 12.76 -6.20 3.96
C TRP A 181 12.65 -4.78 4.49
N GLN A 182 12.07 -4.65 5.67
CA GLN A 182 11.93 -3.37 6.36
C GLN A 182 12.32 -3.56 7.82
N ALA A 183 13.12 -2.65 8.34
CA ALA A 183 13.43 -2.53 9.75
C ALA A 183 13.03 -1.14 10.23
N GLU A 184 12.25 -1.10 11.31
CA GLU A 184 11.73 0.13 11.89
C GLU A 184 12.00 0.12 13.38
N GLY A 185 12.39 1.26 13.93
CA GLY A 185 12.54 1.44 15.35
C GLY A 185 12.24 2.87 15.76
N GLY A 186 11.81 3.03 16.99
CA GLY A 186 11.52 4.35 17.52
C GLY A 186 11.35 4.37 19.02
N PHE A 187 11.45 5.55 19.57
CA PHE A 187 11.14 5.81 20.97
C PHE A 187 10.41 7.15 21.14
N ASN A 188 9.67 7.24 22.24
CA ASN A 188 8.97 8.44 22.63
C ASN A 188 9.34 8.77 24.08
N TRP A 189 10.16 9.79 24.26
CA TRP A 189 10.52 10.26 25.59
C TRP A 189 9.52 11.34 26.05
N ILE A 190 8.88 11.08 27.19
CA ILE A 190 7.99 12.03 27.85
C ILE A 190 8.71 12.52 29.10
N GLY A 191 9.28 13.70 29.00
CA GLY A 191 10.00 14.36 30.09
C GLY A 191 9.06 15.05 31.08
N LYS A 192 9.65 15.58 32.15
CA LYS A 192 8.94 16.44 33.07
C LYS A 192 8.57 17.77 32.37
N LYS A 193 7.47 18.42 32.78
CA LYS A 193 7.01 19.73 32.25
C LYS A 193 6.58 19.76 30.77
N ASN A 194 5.80 18.77 30.32
CA ASN A 194 5.28 18.73 28.97
C ASN A 194 6.35 18.72 27.86
N GLN A 195 7.51 18.16 28.14
CA GLN A 195 8.54 17.91 27.17
C GLN A 195 8.30 16.55 26.52
N THR A 196 8.28 16.50 25.19
CA THR A 196 8.18 15.25 24.44
C THR A 196 9.21 15.24 23.31
N THR A 197 9.95 14.15 23.22
CA THR A 197 10.86 13.90 22.10
C THR A 197 10.51 12.55 21.50
N ARG A 198 10.21 12.52 20.20
CA ARG A 198 9.94 11.30 19.44
C ARG A 198 10.98 11.15 18.35
N LEU A 199 11.64 10.00 18.34
CA LEU A 199 12.55 9.63 17.25
C LEU A 199 12.07 8.33 16.63
N SER A 200 12.15 8.26 15.30
CA SER A 200 11.91 7.04 14.54
C SER A 200 12.89 6.91 13.39
N ALA A 201 13.26 5.67 13.09
CA ALA A 201 14.08 5.30 11.97
C ALA A 201 13.39 4.17 11.21
N ASN A 202 13.38 4.25 9.90
CA ASN A 202 12.84 3.23 9.01
C ASN A 202 13.86 2.97 7.89
N TRP A 203 14.24 1.72 7.73
CA TRP A 203 15.06 1.24 6.64
C TRP A 203 14.29 0.20 5.84
N ARG A 204 14.31 0.29 4.51
CA ARG A 204 13.68 -0.65 3.59
C ARG A 204 14.63 -1.02 2.47
N ARG A 205 14.66 -2.31 2.14
CA ARG A 205 15.31 -2.85 0.95
C ARG A 205 14.28 -3.61 0.13
N LEU A 206 14.12 -3.21 -1.12
CA LEU A 206 13.23 -3.82 -2.10
C LEU A 206 14.08 -4.49 -3.19
N ASN A 207 13.76 -5.73 -3.52
CA ASN A 207 14.33 -6.47 -4.63
C ASN A 207 13.21 -6.75 -5.64
N HIS A 208 13.42 -6.42 -6.89
CA HIS A 208 12.54 -6.75 -8.01
C HIS A 208 13.04 -8.01 -8.69
N PHE A 209 12.11 -8.88 -9.12
CA PHE A 209 12.39 -10.16 -9.79
C PHE A 209 11.79 -10.21 -11.20
N ALA A 210 10.93 -9.26 -11.58
CA ALA A 210 10.38 -9.14 -12.92
C ALA A 210 11.39 -8.48 -13.86
N GLY A 211 11.80 -9.18 -14.93
CA GLY A 211 12.72 -8.71 -15.98
C GLY A 211 14.11 -9.33 -15.90
N ASP A 212 14.86 -9.17 -16.99
CA ASP A 212 16.24 -9.70 -17.15
C ASP A 212 17.29 -9.02 -16.24
N ASP A 213 16.94 -7.91 -15.62
CA ASP A 213 17.86 -7.14 -14.77
C ASP A 213 17.62 -7.44 -13.29
N THR A 214 18.26 -8.51 -12.80
CA THR A 214 18.28 -8.91 -11.38
C THR A 214 19.04 -7.90 -10.47
N SER A 215 19.49 -6.77 -11.00
CA SER A 215 20.29 -5.77 -10.29
C SER A 215 19.46 -4.66 -9.63
N ASN A 216 18.14 -4.59 -9.84
CA ASN A 216 17.28 -3.52 -9.33
C ASN A 216 16.98 -3.72 -7.83
N LYS A 217 17.96 -3.36 -7.01
CA LYS A 217 17.83 -3.33 -5.54
C LYS A 217 17.68 -1.88 -5.09
N GLU A 218 16.54 -1.58 -4.52
CA GLU A 218 16.26 -0.27 -3.97
C GLU A 218 16.45 -0.27 -2.45
N GLN A 219 17.15 0.73 -1.94
CA GLN A 219 17.29 0.92 -0.50
C GLN A 219 16.83 2.33 -0.13
N THR A 220 15.98 2.42 0.88
CA THR A 220 15.50 3.69 1.41
C THR A 220 15.74 3.74 2.91
N LEU A 221 16.12 4.91 3.40
CA LEU A 221 16.26 5.22 4.81
C LEU A 221 15.47 6.48 5.12
N ALA A 222 14.64 6.44 6.15
CA ALA A 222 13.94 7.61 6.66
C ALA A 222 14.21 7.74 8.17
N LEU A 223 14.62 8.92 8.58
CA LEU A 223 14.81 9.29 9.98
C LEU A 223 13.91 10.48 10.28
N ARG A 224 13.22 10.44 11.42
CA ARG A 224 12.33 11.50 11.84
C ARG A 224 12.52 11.82 13.31
N ALA A 225 12.64 13.11 13.63
CA ALA A 225 12.70 13.64 14.98
C ALA A 225 11.62 14.70 15.16
N ASP A 226 10.77 14.52 16.16
CA ASP A 226 9.78 15.50 16.61
C ASP A 226 10.11 15.87 18.05
N GLU A 227 10.28 17.14 18.32
CA GLU A 227 10.51 17.66 19.67
C GLU A 227 9.50 18.74 20.02
N ARG A 228 8.98 18.65 21.22
CA ARG A 228 8.18 19.70 21.84
C ARG A 228 8.66 19.93 23.26
N PHE A 229 8.98 21.16 23.59
CA PHE A 229 9.24 21.54 24.96
C PHE A 229 8.56 22.87 25.33
N GLN A 230 8.30 23.00 26.61
CA GLN A 230 7.62 24.15 27.18
C GLN A 230 8.38 24.64 28.39
N LEU A 231 8.74 25.92 28.41
CA LEU A 231 9.44 26.61 29.51
C LEU A 231 8.57 27.72 30.09
N LEU A 232 8.99 28.29 31.21
CA LEU A 232 8.36 29.44 31.87
C LEU A 232 6.85 29.27 32.09
N LYS A 233 6.40 28.08 32.52
CA LYS A 233 4.99 27.74 32.75
C LYS A 233 4.09 27.97 31.52
N GLY A 234 4.63 27.85 30.32
CA GLY A 234 3.91 28.06 29.06
C GLY A 234 4.21 29.38 28.36
N GLY A 235 5.00 30.25 28.95
CA GLY A 235 5.42 31.48 28.32
C GLY A 235 6.36 31.30 27.13
N PHE A 236 7.02 30.14 27.05
CA PHE A 236 7.81 29.74 25.89
C PHE A 236 7.45 28.31 25.50
N VAL A 237 7.03 28.11 24.24
CA VAL A 237 6.74 26.82 23.64
C VAL A 237 7.54 26.69 22.35
N SER A 238 8.37 25.64 22.26
CA SER A 238 9.07 25.28 21.04
C SER A 238 8.53 23.96 20.48
N ARG A 239 8.43 23.89 19.18
CA ARG A 239 8.18 22.67 18.42
C ARG A 239 9.19 22.60 17.28
N SER A 240 9.95 21.53 17.25
CA SER A 240 10.94 21.27 16.21
C SER A 240 10.57 19.96 15.52
N PHE A 241 10.67 19.98 14.22
CA PHE A 241 10.50 18.82 13.38
C PHE A 241 11.71 18.71 12.45
N TYR A 242 12.26 17.53 12.36
CA TYR A 242 13.33 17.23 11.43
C TYR A 242 13.09 15.88 10.78
N GLU A 243 13.17 15.82 9.48
CA GLU A 243 13.05 14.60 8.70
C GLU A 243 14.15 14.55 7.65
N ILE A 244 14.82 13.41 7.56
CA ILE A 244 15.74 13.09 6.48
C ILE A 244 15.31 11.76 5.88
N GLY A 245 15.26 11.71 4.56
CA GLY A 245 14.87 10.50 3.84
C GLY A 245 15.68 10.34 2.57
N SER A 246 15.85 9.11 2.16
CA SER A 246 16.28 8.74 0.83
C SER A 246 15.17 7.98 0.14
N GLY A 247 15.03 8.17 -1.16
CA GLY A 247 14.04 7.51 -1.99
C GLY A 247 14.49 7.47 -3.44
N LEU A 248 13.63 6.95 -4.29
CA LEU A 248 13.80 7.00 -5.74
C LEU A 248 12.73 7.91 -6.32
N GLU A 249 13.16 8.83 -7.16
CA GLU A 249 12.25 9.65 -7.98
C GLU A 249 12.53 9.40 -9.45
N ARG A 250 11.48 9.48 -10.26
CA ARG A 250 11.66 9.41 -11.71
C ARG A 250 12.50 10.59 -12.16
N LYS A 251 13.57 10.32 -12.89
CA LYS A 251 14.38 11.35 -13.54
C LYS A 251 13.47 12.20 -14.41
N GLN A 252 13.51 13.51 -14.19
CA GLN A 252 12.79 14.42 -15.04
C GLN A 252 13.62 14.69 -16.28
N GLU A 253 13.05 14.38 -17.42
CA GLU A 253 13.59 14.70 -18.72
C GLU A 253 12.81 15.87 -19.30
N PHE A 254 13.43 16.67 -20.10
CA PHE A 254 12.74 17.74 -20.80
C PHE A 254 12.84 17.55 -22.32
N SER A 255 11.81 18.02 -23.00
CA SER A 255 11.79 18.11 -24.45
C SER A 255 11.22 19.45 -24.87
N TYR A 256 11.48 19.84 -26.09
CA TYR A 256 10.92 21.05 -26.65
C TYR A 256 9.72 20.73 -27.52
N LEU A 257 8.61 21.41 -27.27
CA LEU A 257 7.38 21.32 -28.04
C LEU A 257 7.26 22.57 -28.91
N GLU A 258 7.03 22.36 -30.20
CA GLU A 258 6.79 23.43 -31.16
C GLU A 258 5.42 24.09 -30.91
N VAL A 259 5.38 25.37 -30.90
CA VAL A 259 4.20 26.24 -30.72
C VAL A 259 4.17 27.34 -31.79
N PRO A 260 3.04 27.96 -32.04
CA PRO A 260 2.99 29.12 -32.96
C PRO A 260 4.01 30.21 -32.59
N SER A 261 4.58 30.82 -33.61
CA SER A 261 5.55 31.93 -33.46
C SER A 261 5.05 32.98 -32.46
N GLY A 262 5.91 33.37 -31.55
CA GLY A 262 5.60 34.33 -30.49
C GLY A 262 4.92 33.74 -29.25
N GLN A 263 4.60 32.45 -29.23
CA GLN A 263 4.00 31.77 -28.07
C GLN A 263 5.00 30.93 -27.29
N GLY A 264 6.22 30.78 -27.80
CA GLY A 264 7.30 30.05 -27.18
C GLY A 264 8.23 30.95 -26.35
N HIS A 265 9.30 30.30 -25.86
CA HIS A 265 10.40 30.96 -25.18
C HIS A 265 11.77 30.59 -25.75
N TYR A 266 11.81 29.59 -26.64
CA TYR A 266 13.01 29.05 -27.24
C TYR A 266 12.90 29.06 -28.76
N SER A 267 14.06 29.20 -29.43
CA SER A 267 14.27 28.99 -30.86
C SER A 267 15.15 27.77 -31.07
N TRP A 268 15.00 27.11 -32.22
CA TRP A 268 15.88 26.02 -32.62
C TRP A 268 16.80 26.46 -33.74
N THR A 269 18.05 26.08 -33.66
CA THR A 269 19.07 26.33 -34.69
C THR A 269 19.83 25.03 -34.94
N ASP A 270 19.74 24.51 -36.16
CA ASP A 270 20.49 23.31 -36.57
C ASP A 270 21.97 23.67 -36.75
N TYR A 271 22.77 23.43 -35.72
CA TYR A 271 24.20 23.76 -35.71
C TYR A 271 25.04 22.75 -36.48
N ASN A 272 24.63 21.53 -36.55
CA ASN A 272 25.39 20.45 -37.19
C ASN A 272 24.89 20.11 -38.62
N GLY A 273 23.78 20.70 -39.06
CA GLY A 273 23.22 20.57 -40.41
C GLY A 273 22.57 19.21 -40.66
N ASN A 274 22.18 18.45 -39.60
CA ASN A 274 21.60 17.11 -39.74
C ASN A 274 20.08 17.11 -39.87
N GLY A 275 19.41 18.25 -39.62
CA GLY A 275 17.95 18.40 -39.65
C GLY A 275 17.22 17.72 -38.48
N ILE A 276 17.93 17.23 -37.47
CA ILE A 276 17.38 16.57 -36.29
C ILE A 276 17.39 17.57 -35.14
N LYS A 277 16.25 17.75 -34.47
CA LYS A 277 16.12 18.67 -33.31
C LYS A 277 16.76 18.03 -32.08
N GLU A 278 18.01 18.36 -31.80
CA GLU A 278 18.77 17.91 -30.62
C GLU A 278 18.60 18.88 -29.45
N LEU A 279 18.73 18.41 -28.22
CA LEU A 279 18.42 19.21 -27.02
C LEU A 279 19.36 20.40 -26.82
N ASP A 280 20.59 20.32 -27.28
CA ASP A 280 21.63 21.34 -27.22
C ASP A 280 21.52 22.40 -28.33
N GLU A 281 20.60 22.22 -29.27
CA GLU A 281 20.33 23.16 -30.37
C GLU A 281 19.19 24.15 -30.08
N PHE A 282 18.62 24.09 -28.88
CA PHE A 282 17.56 24.99 -28.44
C PHE A 282 18.12 26.07 -27.52
N GLU A 283 17.91 27.32 -27.92
CA GLU A 283 18.34 28.50 -27.17
C GLU A 283 17.14 29.37 -26.78
N ALA A 284 17.31 30.19 -25.72
CA ALA A 284 16.33 31.20 -25.39
C ALA A 284 16.19 32.21 -26.56
N ALA A 285 14.98 32.32 -27.09
CA ALA A 285 14.72 33.17 -28.24
C ALA A 285 14.99 34.65 -27.89
N VAL A 286 15.83 35.30 -28.71
CA VAL A 286 16.14 36.72 -28.54
C VAL A 286 14.99 37.60 -29.04
N PHE A 287 14.31 37.18 -30.10
CA PHE A 287 13.19 37.88 -30.71
C PHE A 287 11.89 37.10 -30.55
N LEU A 288 10.80 37.79 -30.28
CA LEU A 288 9.51 37.15 -29.99
C LEU A 288 8.95 36.35 -31.20
N ASP A 289 9.21 36.81 -32.41
CA ASP A 289 8.80 36.16 -33.66
C ASP A 289 9.57 34.84 -33.92
N GLN A 290 10.70 34.61 -33.27
CA GLN A 290 11.50 33.39 -33.35
C GLN A 290 11.20 32.43 -32.17
N ALA A 291 10.42 32.89 -31.20
CA ALA A 291 10.06 32.12 -30.00
C ALA A 291 8.93 31.15 -30.34
N ASN A 292 9.29 30.00 -30.91
CA ASN A 292 8.35 28.98 -31.40
C ASN A 292 8.50 27.62 -30.71
N TYR A 293 9.22 27.54 -29.59
CA TYR A 293 9.32 26.33 -28.77
C TYR A 293 9.11 26.64 -27.29
N ILE A 294 8.42 25.71 -26.59
CA ILE A 294 8.31 25.69 -25.15
C ILE A 294 9.01 24.44 -24.59
N ARG A 295 9.70 24.59 -23.48
CA ARG A 295 10.30 23.46 -22.77
C ARG A 295 9.26 22.79 -21.88
N ILE A 296 9.02 21.52 -22.09
CA ILE A 296 8.11 20.69 -21.28
C ILE A 296 8.92 19.62 -20.54
N PHE A 297 8.55 19.37 -19.28
CA PHE A 297 9.14 18.30 -18.48
C PHE A 297 8.29 17.05 -18.59
N ARG A 298 8.96 15.91 -18.75
CA ARG A 298 8.36 14.58 -18.77
C ARG A 298 9.04 13.73 -17.73
N PRO A 299 8.29 12.89 -16.96
CA PRO A 299 8.90 11.89 -16.13
C PRO A 299 9.57 10.86 -17.03
N GLY A 300 10.88 10.68 -16.89
CA GLY A 300 11.65 9.63 -17.56
C GLY A 300 11.28 8.24 -17.07
N THR A 301 11.83 7.22 -17.70
CA THR A 301 11.70 5.81 -17.27
C THR A 301 12.75 5.41 -16.24
N GLU A 302 13.85 6.19 -16.13
CA GLU A 302 14.94 5.97 -15.21
C GLU A 302 14.61 6.56 -13.82
N TYR A 303 14.93 5.81 -12.77
CA TYR A 303 14.82 6.25 -11.38
C TYR A 303 16.20 6.65 -10.85
N ILE A 304 16.27 7.80 -10.22
CA ILE A 304 17.49 8.32 -9.59
C ILE A 304 17.31 8.38 -8.07
N PRO A 305 18.37 8.07 -7.29
CA PRO A 305 18.31 8.22 -5.84
C PRO A 305 18.23 9.71 -5.48
N VAL A 306 17.25 10.05 -4.64
CA VAL A 306 17.09 11.41 -4.12
C VAL A 306 17.15 11.40 -2.61
N TYR A 307 17.62 12.50 -2.05
CA TYR A 307 17.70 12.71 -0.60
C TYR A 307 16.90 13.96 -0.27
N THR A 308 16.02 13.83 0.70
CA THR A 308 15.21 14.97 1.19
C THR A 308 15.53 15.24 2.64
N ASN A 309 15.55 16.51 3.02
CA ASN A 309 15.59 16.96 4.41
C ASN A 309 14.56 18.08 4.60
N ARG A 310 13.92 18.09 5.76
CA ARG A 310 12.94 19.10 6.16
C ARG A 310 13.17 19.54 7.59
#